data_f2a1710e9caf7e92649ea969007da7f1
#
_entry.id   f2a1710e9caf7e92649ea969007da7f1
#
_cell.length_a   1.000
_cell.length_b   1.000
_cell.length_c   1.000
_cell.angle_alpha   90.00
_cell.angle_beta   90.00
_cell.angle_gamma   90.00
#
_symmetry.space_group_name_H-M   'P 1'
#
loop_
_entity.id
_entity.type
_entity.pdbx_description
1 polymer ?
#
loop_
_entity_poly.entity_id
_entity_poly.type
_entity_poly.pdbx_seq_one_letter_code
_entity_poly.pdbx_strand_id
1 'polypeptide(L)'
;MKIAIITDQHFGCRKNSKLFHDYFLKFYNDVFFPALEEEGIDTVIDMGDTFDSRKGIDFSALTWAKENYFDRLKDMGITVHTIVGNHTAYYKNTNEINAVDLLLREYDNVKVYSETSSILVDNLSILLVPWIN
;
A
#
# COMPACT_ATOMS: atom_id res chain seq x y z
N MET A 1 19.86 6.68 7.09
CA MET A 1 18.58 6.54 6.36
C MET A 1 17.98 5.17 6.62
N LYS A 2 16.70 5.14 6.94
CA LYS A 2 15.96 3.88 7.12
C LYS A 2 14.69 3.90 6.30
N ILE A 3 14.37 2.78 5.67
CA ILE A 3 13.18 2.61 4.84
C ILE A 3 12.45 1.38 5.35
N ALA A 4 11.14 1.46 5.48
CA ALA A 4 10.33 0.29 5.79
C ALA A 4 9.80 -0.33 4.50
N ILE A 5 9.80 -1.63 4.42
CA ILE A 5 9.26 -2.38 3.29
C ILE A 5 8.13 -3.26 3.81
N ILE A 6 6.97 -3.14 3.18
CA ILE A 6 5.81 -3.94 3.51
C ILE A 6 5.23 -4.54 2.23
N THR A 7 4.60 -5.70 2.34
CA THR A 7 4.07 -6.38 1.16
C THR A 7 2.91 -7.28 1.54
N ASP A 8 2.10 -7.63 0.55
CA ASP A 8 1.05 -8.66 0.68
C ASP A 8 0.05 -8.35 1.79
N GLN A 9 -0.36 -7.12 1.91
CA GLN A 9 -1.32 -6.72 2.94
C GLN A 9 -2.71 -7.29 2.68
N HIS A 10 -3.10 -7.47 1.40
CA HIS A 10 -4.34 -8.12 0.99
C HIS A 10 -5.57 -7.55 1.70
N PHE A 11 -5.72 -6.24 1.69
CA PHE A 11 -6.90 -5.60 2.27
C PHE A 11 -8.17 -6.18 1.65
N GLY A 12 -9.10 -6.60 2.51
CA GLY A 12 -10.33 -7.24 2.06
C GLY A 12 -10.26 -8.76 1.97
N CYS A 13 -9.16 -9.36 2.42
CA CYS A 13 -9.02 -10.81 2.37
C CYS A 13 -10.12 -11.51 3.18
N ARG A 14 -10.41 -12.74 2.80
CA ARG A 14 -11.47 -13.55 3.39
C ARG A 14 -12.82 -12.83 3.42
N LYS A 15 -13.15 -12.19 2.27
CA LYS A 15 -14.42 -11.51 2.08
C LYS A 15 -14.67 -10.39 3.10
N ASN A 16 -13.63 -9.65 3.43
CA ASN A 16 -13.70 -8.56 4.40
C ASN A 16 -14.08 -9.02 5.81
N SER A 17 -13.59 -10.19 6.22
CA SER A 17 -13.86 -10.68 7.56
C SER A 17 -13.44 -9.67 8.63
N LYS A 18 -14.35 -9.35 9.53
CA LYS A 18 -14.09 -8.45 10.64
C LYS A 18 -12.93 -8.94 11.49
N LEU A 19 -12.86 -10.26 11.69
CA LEU A 19 -11.78 -10.87 12.48
C LEU A 19 -10.41 -10.53 11.90
N PHE A 20 -10.28 -10.62 10.56
CA PHE A 20 -9.03 -10.30 9.89
C PHE A 20 -8.73 -8.80 9.93
N HIS A 21 -9.75 -7.96 9.77
CA HIS A 21 -9.59 -6.52 9.89
C HIS A 21 -9.09 -6.15 11.30
N ASP A 22 -9.67 -6.72 12.33
CA ASP A 22 -9.26 -6.46 13.71
C ASP A 22 -7.82 -6.95 13.96
N TYR A 23 -7.45 -8.08 13.40
CA TYR A 23 -6.12 -8.62 13.52
C TYR A 23 -5.07 -7.70 12.86
N PHE A 24 -5.34 -7.26 11.64
CA PHE A 24 -4.45 -6.34 10.94
C PHE A 24 -4.37 -4.99 11.64
N LEU A 25 -5.49 -4.51 12.15
CA LEU A 25 -5.52 -3.25 12.89
C LEU A 25 -4.61 -3.33 14.11
N LYS A 26 -4.66 -4.44 14.82
CA LYS A 26 -3.78 -4.67 15.96
C LYS A 26 -2.31 -4.66 15.53
N PHE A 27 -1.99 -5.31 14.43
CA PHE A 27 -0.63 -5.31 13.90
C PHE A 27 -0.17 -3.88 13.59
N TYR A 28 -0.99 -3.11 12.88
CA TYR A 28 -0.61 -1.75 12.53
C TYR A 28 -0.43 -0.87 13.76
N ASN A 29 -1.35 -0.92 14.69
CA ASN A 29 -1.32 -0.06 15.86
C ASN A 29 -0.27 -0.46 16.90
N ASP A 30 -0.01 -1.75 17.05
CA ASP A 30 0.89 -2.26 18.10
C ASP A 30 2.31 -2.46 17.59
N VAL A 31 2.51 -2.69 16.30
CA VAL A 31 3.81 -3.05 15.74
C VAL A 31 4.28 -2.07 14.68
N PHE A 32 3.49 -1.91 13.60
CA PHE A 32 3.96 -1.23 12.41
C PHE A 32 4.15 0.29 12.63
N PHE A 33 3.10 0.98 13.05
CA PHE A 33 3.18 2.43 13.25
C PHE A 33 4.15 2.80 14.37
N PRO A 34 4.14 2.10 15.53
CA PRO A 34 5.16 2.39 16.54
C PRO A 34 6.59 2.17 16.07
N ALA A 35 6.84 1.15 15.25
CA ALA A 35 8.18 0.92 14.71
C ALA A 35 8.61 2.05 13.78
N LEU A 36 7.71 2.54 12.92
CA LEU A 36 8.02 3.66 12.04
C LEU A 36 8.39 4.90 12.85
N GLU A 37 7.65 5.18 13.90
CA GLU A 37 7.89 6.33 14.75
C GLU A 37 9.18 6.19 15.53
N GLU A 38 9.40 5.04 16.16
CA GLU A 38 10.58 4.77 16.98
C GLU A 38 11.86 4.85 16.16
N GLU A 39 11.83 4.31 14.93
CA GLU A 39 12.99 4.28 14.04
C GLU A 39 13.15 5.56 13.22
N GLY A 40 12.22 6.51 13.32
CA GLY A 40 12.28 7.74 12.55
C GLY A 40 12.14 7.55 11.06
N ILE A 41 11.33 6.58 10.64
CA ILE A 41 11.17 6.25 9.23
C ILE A 41 10.16 7.20 8.59
N ASP A 42 10.53 7.79 7.46
CA ASP A 42 9.64 8.67 6.69
C ASP A 42 9.29 8.14 5.31
N THR A 43 9.80 6.96 4.94
CA THR A 43 9.59 6.36 3.62
C THR A 43 9.22 4.89 3.77
N VAL A 44 8.11 4.52 3.15
CA VAL A 44 7.63 3.14 3.11
C VAL A 44 7.56 2.70 1.65
N ILE A 45 8.05 1.51 1.36
CA ILE A 45 7.87 0.87 0.06
C ILE A 45 6.90 -0.28 0.24
N ASP A 46 5.76 -0.17 -0.45
CA ASP A 46 4.73 -1.20 -0.46
C ASP A 46 4.90 -2.01 -1.74
N MET A 47 5.29 -3.27 -1.59
CA MET A 47 5.71 -4.09 -2.73
C MET A 47 4.56 -4.75 -3.46
N GLY A 48 3.32 -4.36 -3.16
CA GLY A 48 2.18 -4.83 -3.92
C GLY A 48 1.27 -5.77 -3.17
N ASP A 49 0.28 -6.29 -3.87
CA ASP A 49 -0.78 -7.11 -3.30
C ASP A 49 -1.47 -6.40 -2.12
N THR A 50 -1.68 -5.10 -2.29
CA THR A 50 -2.29 -4.26 -1.26
C THR A 50 -3.76 -4.61 -1.04
N PHE A 51 -4.47 -4.92 -2.12
CA PHE A 51 -5.88 -5.32 -2.05
C PHE A 51 -6.04 -6.75 -2.54
N ASP A 52 -6.92 -7.48 -1.88
CA ASP A 52 -7.09 -8.92 -2.12
C ASP A 52 -8.11 -9.26 -3.19
N SER A 53 -8.81 -8.28 -3.75
CA SER A 53 -9.86 -8.55 -4.72
C SER A 53 -9.32 -8.67 -6.13
N ARG A 54 -9.71 -9.76 -6.83
CA ARG A 54 -9.39 -9.95 -8.25
C ARG A 54 -10.46 -9.39 -9.17
N LYS A 55 -11.64 -9.09 -8.64
CA LYS A 55 -12.77 -8.60 -9.43
C LYS A 55 -13.02 -7.11 -9.27
N GLY A 56 -12.14 -6.44 -8.57
CA GLY A 56 -12.26 -5.05 -8.24
C GLY A 56 -12.01 -4.83 -6.76
N ILE A 57 -11.96 -3.59 -6.35
CA ILE A 57 -11.72 -3.23 -4.96
C ILE A 57 -13.06 -3.09 -4.27
N ASP A 58 -13.25 -3.86 -3.21
CA ASP A 58 -14.44 -3.75 -2.37
C ASP A 58 -14.44 -2.39 -1.66
N PHE A 59 -15.58 -1.70 -1.70
CA PHE A 59 -15.71 -0.39 -1.10
C PHE A 59 -15.40 -0.40 0.39
N SER A 60 -15.85 -1.44 1.08
CA SER A 60 -15.59 -1.58 2.51
C SER A 60 -14.11 -1.79 2.81
N ALA A 61 -13.42 -2.60 1.99
CA ALA A 61 -11.97 -2.79 2.13
C ALA A 61 -11.21 -1.50 1.87
N LEU A 62 -11.64 -0.73 0.88
CA LEU A 62 -11.03 0.55 0.57
C LEU A 62 -11.19 1.53 1.73
N THR A 63 -12.41 1.66 2.26
CA THR A 63 -12.67 2.55 3.39
C THR A 63 -11.81 2.17 4.60
N TRP A 64 -11.74 0.88 4.89
CA TRP A 64 -10.94 0.37 5.99
C TRP A 64 -9.45 0.72 5.80
N ALA A 65 -8.95 0.49 4.59
CA ALA A 65 -7.55 0.77 4.27
C ALA A 65 -7.23 2.27 4.39
N LYS A 66 -8.12 3.12 3.90
CA LYS A 66 -7.95 4.56 4.01
C LYS A 66 -7.86 5.00 5.47
N GLU A 67 -8.83 4.58 6.28
CA GLU A 67 -8.92 5.02 7.66
C GLU A 67 -7.80 4.47 8.55
N ASN A 68 -7.39 3.24 8.32
CA ASN A 68 -6.51 2.54 9.25
C ASN A 68 -5.06 2.43 8.77
N TYR A 69 -4.80 2.76 7.52
CA TYR A 69 -3.45 2.67 6.96
C TYR A 69 -3.02 3.96 6.29
N PHE A 70 -3.69 4.37 5.22
CA PHE A 70 -3.24 5.51 4.42
C PHE A 70 -3.37 6.85 5.16
N ASP A 71 -4.50 7.09 5.83
CA ASP A 71 -4.68 8.31 6.61
C ASP A 71 -3.65 8.41 7.73
N ARG A 72 -3.34 7.29 8.38
CA ARG A 72 -2.36 7.25 9.44
C ARG A 72 -0.96 7.62 8.93
N LEU A 73 -0.57 7.08 7.78
CA LEU A 73 0.71 7.39 7.17
C LEU A 73 0.78 8.86 6.75
N LYS A 74 -0.31 9.39 6.22
CA LYS A 74 -0.38 10.80 5.85
C LYS A 74 -0.21 11.69 7.07
N ASP A 75 -0.90 11.38 8.17
CA ASP A 75 -0.81 12.15 9.41
C ASP A 75 0.59 12.10 10.00
N MET A 76 1.32 11.03 9.79
CA MET A 76 2.70 10.87 10.25
C MET A 76 3.72 11.52 9.31
N GLY A 77 3.29 12.06 8.18
CA GLY A 77 4.18 12.67 7.19
C GLY A 77 5.05 11.68 6.43
N ILE A 78 4.56 10.45 6.26
CA ILE A 78 5.31 9.38 5.61
C ILE A 78 4.96 9.28 4.14
N THR A 79 5.98 9.19 3.29
CA THR A 79 5.83 8.95 1.85
C THR A 79 5.78 7.47 1.57
N VAL A 80 4.79 7.04 0.79
CA VAL A 80 4.60 5.63 0.43
C VAL A 80 4.80 5.47 -1.07
N HIS A 81 5.68 4.55 -1.45
CA HIS A 81 5.89 4.14 -2.83
C HIS A 81 5.27 2.77 -3.00
N THR A 82 4.19 2.67 -3.76
CA THR A 82 3.43 1.44 -3.95
C THR A 82 3.57 0.95 -5.37
N ILE A 83 4.00 -0.29 -5.54
CA ILE A 83 4.00 -0.93 -6.87
C ILE A 83 2.71 -1.73 -7.03
N VAL A 84 2.27 -1.86 -8.28
CA VAL A 84 1.08 -2.65 -8.60
C VAL A 84 1.45 -4.11 -8.48
N GLY A 85 0.88 -4.78 -7.49
CA GLY A 85 1.19 -6.17 -7.23
C GLY A 85 0.43 -7.14 -8.12
N ASN A 86 0.70 -8.40 -7.87
CA ASN A 86 0.16 -9.51 -8.63
C ASN A 86 -1.37 -9.50 -8.71
N HIS A 87 -2.04 -9.29 -7.58
CA HIS A 87 -3.50 -9.32 -7.55
C HIS A 87 -4.12 -8.14 -8.26
N THR A 88 -3.52 -6.97 -8.19
CA THR A 88 -4.05 -5.78 -8.86
C THR A 88 -3.77 -5.78 -10.36
N ALA A 89 -2.72 -6.48 -10.80
CA ALA A 89 -2.35 -6.57 -12.21
C ALA A 89 -2.94 -7.79 -12.91
N TYR A 90 -3.46 -8.75 -12.16
CA TYR A 90 -3.85 -10.06 -12.67
C TYR A 90 -4.83 -10.00 -13.83
N TYR A 91 -5.80 -9.12 -13.75
CA TYR A 91 -6.85 -9.05 -14.78
C TYR A 91 -6.44 -8.26 -16.00
N LYS A 92 -5.28 -7.64 -15.99
CA LYS A 92 -4.86 -6.76 -17.09
C LYS A 92 -5.96 -5.76 -17.45
N ASN A 93 -6.82 -5.48 -16.50
CA ASN A 93 -7.92 -4.57 -16.71
C ASN A 93 -7.43 -3.18 -16.35
N THR A 94 -7.19 -2.38 -17.37
CA THR A 94 -6.70 -1.02 -17.17
C THR A 94 -7.65 -0.19 -16.31
N ASN A 95 -8.94 -0.51 -16.33
CA ASN A 95 -9.91 0.21 -15.50
C ASN A 95 -9.70 -0.07 -14.02
N GLU A 96 -9.36 -1.30 -13.64
CA GLU A 96 -9.08 -1.63 -12.24
C GLU A 96 -7.78 -1.02 -11.76
N ILE A 97 -6.74 -1.07 -12.58
CA ILE A 97 -5.47 -0.43 -12.25
C ILE A 97 -5.68 1.08 -12.10
N ASN A 98 -6.44 1.67 -13.00
CA ASN A 98 -6.77 3.08 -12.93
C ASN A 98 -7.62 3.41 -11.70
N ALA A 99 -8.50 2.50 -11.28
CA ALA A 99 -9.30 2.70 -10.09
C ALA A 99 -8.40 2.78 -8.83
N VAL A 100 -7.43 1.88 -8.70
CA VAL A 100 -6.47 1.95 -7.58
C VAL A 100 -5.74 3.28 -7.58
N ASP A 101 -5.23 3.69 -8.74
CA ASP A 101 -4.54 4.97 -8.87
C ASP A 101 -5.45 6.14 -8.51
N LEU A 102 -6.67 6.15 -9.04
CA LEU A 102 -7.63 7.21 -8.75
C LEU A 102 -8.00 7.26 -7.26
N LEU A 103 -8.18 6.10 -6.64
CA LEU A 103 -8.54 6.04 -5.23
C LEU A 103 -7.43 6.54 -4.33
N LEU A 104 -6.18 6.35 -4.72
CA LEU A 104 -5.04 6.78 -3.93
C LEU A 104 -4.55 8.18 -4.30
N ARG A 105 -5.11 8.80 -5.34
CA ARG A 105 -4.72 10.17 -5.75
C ARG A 105 -5.06 11.23 -4.73
N GLU A 106 -6.04 10.99 -3.88
CA GLU A 106 -6.34 11.93 -2.82
C GLU A 106 -5.22 12.03 -1.79
N TYR A 107 -4.26 11.11 -1.85
CA TYR A 107 -3.10 11.09 -0.97
C TYR A 107 -1.88 11.56 -1.75
N ASP A 108 -1.46 12.79 -1.52
CA ASP A 108 -0.27 13.34 -2.16
C ASP A 108 1.02 12.69 -1.67
N ASN A 109 0.95 11.99 -0.54
CA ASN A 109 2.08 11.23 0.02
C ASN A 109 2.18 9.80 -0.53
N VAL A 110 1.23 9.35 -1.35
CA VAL A 110 1.24 8.01 -1.94
C VAL A 110 1.56 8.09 -3.42
N LYS A 111 2.60 7.38 -3.84
CA LYS A 111 3.04 7.28 -5.24
C LYS A 111 2.80 5.88 -5.74
N VAL A 112 2.05 5.72 -6.83
CA VAL A 112 1.70 4.42 -7.41
C VAL A 112 2.51 4.18 -8.68
N TYR A 113 3.12 3.01 -8.78
CA TYR A 113 3.96 2.65 -9.92
C TYR A 113 3.40 1.41 -10.61
N SER A 114 2.97 1.58 -11.87
CA SER A 114 2.50 0.47 -12.72
C SER A 114 3.54 0.05 -13.75
N GLU A 115 4.64 0.77 -13.83
CA GLU A 115 5.74 0.48 -14.75
C GLU A 115 7.06 0.50 -13.96
N THR A 116 8.08 -0.15 -14.51
CA THR A 116 9.41 -0.12 -13.91
C THR A 116 9.87 1.32 -13.75
N SER A 117 10.22 1.69 -12.54
CA SER A 117 10.56 3.06 -12.19
C SER A 117 11.74 3.08 -11.23
N SER A 118 12.55 4.10 -11.34
CA SER A 118 13.66 4.33 -10.43
C SER A 118 13.30 5.49 -9.52
N ILE A 119 13.50 5.32 -8.22
CA ILE A 119 13.29 6.38 -7.25
C ILE A 119 14.59 6.65 -6.50
N LEU A 120 14.72 7.84 -5.97
CA LEU A 120 15.88 8.23 -5.18
C LEU A 120 15.40 8.57 -3.77
N VAL A 121 15.91 7.84 -2.79
CA VAL A 121 15.64 8.10 -1.38
C VAL A 121 16.95 8.47 -0.73
N ASP A 122 17.08 9.72 -0.29
CA ASP A 122 18.36 10.33 0.05
C ASP A 122 19.32 10.16 -1.13
N ASN A 123 20.40 9.44 -0.98
CA ASN A 123 21.33 9.19 -2.08
C ASN A 123 21.26 7.77 -2.61
N LEU A 124 20.23 7.00 -2.20
CA LEU A 124 20.07 5.62 -2.63
C LEU A 124 19.10 5.55 -3.79
N SER A 125 19.57 4.99 -4.90
CA SER A 125 18.71 4.72 -6.07
C SER A 125 18.07 3.36 -5.92
N ILE A 126 16.74 3.31 -6.01
CA ILE A 126 15.97 2.09 -5.85
C ILE A 126 15.17 1.85 -7.12
N LEU A 127 15.29 0.66 -7.69
CA LEU A 127 14.53 0.25 -8.86
C LEU A 127 13.28 -0.50 -8.42
N LEU A 128 12.12 0.03 -8.77
CA LEU A 128 10.83 -0.59 -8.48
C LEU A 128 10.36 -1.32 -9.73
N VAL A 129 10.18 -2.64 -9.62
CA VAL A 129 9.81 -3.47 -10.76
C VAL A 129 8.44 -4.10 -10.49
N PRO A 130 7.36 -3.54 -11.06
CA PRO A 130 6.04 -4.12 -10.90
C PRO A 130 5.93 -5.48 -11.59
N TRP A 131 4.97 -6.28 -11.15
CA TRP A 131 4.67 -7.52 -11.82
C TRP A 131 4.11 -7.21 -13.21
N ILE A 132 4.82 -7.64 -14.21
CA ILE A 132 4.43 -7.47 -15.61
C ILE A 132 4.24 -8.84 -16.21
N ASN A 133 3.13 -9.04 -16.80
CA ASN A 133 2.81 -10.32 -17.43
C ASN A 133 3.07 -10.29 -18.89
#